data_4704eff3c18fc77d9b6e6c88242c7739
#
_entry.id   4704eff3c18fc77d9b6e6c88242c7739
#
_cell.length_a   1.000
_cell.length_b   1.000
_cell.length_c   1.000
_cell.angle_alpha   90.00
_cell.angle_beta   90.00
_cell.angle_gamma   90.00
#
_symmetry.space_group_name_H-M   'P 1'
#
loop_
_entity.id
_entity.type
_entity.pdbx_description
1 polymer ?
#
loop_
_entity_poly.entity_id
_entity_poly.type
_entity_poly.pdbx_seq_one_letter_code
_entity_poly.pdbx_strand_id
1 'polypeptide(L)'
;MQLIGMLDSPFVRRVAIALRLLDLPYEHRPLSVFRNFQAFSLFNPMVKAPTLVLDDGTVLMDSSLILDYLECLAGRERSLLPQRPQARARALSLIGAALVACEKSVQIYYELNLRPEERRHGPWLERVEGQLLAAYDWLEAALRQEPLARDGGIELVGGTVAVAWRFSQLVVAERVAASEYPELASYSDYAEGLPVFLETPPV
;
A
#
# COMPACT_ATOMS: atom_id res chain seq x y z
N MET A 1 -7.85 -12.30 -14.75
CA MET A 1 -7.01 -12.36 -13.52
C MET A 1 -7.89 -12.28 -12.27
N GLN A 2 -7.44 -12.80 -11.12
CA GLN A 2 -8.14 -12.68 -9.82
C GLN A 2 -7.22 -12.08 -8.78
N LEU A 3 -7.64 -10.99 -8.13
CA LEU A 3 -6.92 -10.37 -7.01
C LEU A 3 -7.52 -10.86 -5.68
N ILE A 4 -6.70 -11.56 -4.89
CA ILE A 4 -7.09 -12.19 -3.63
C ILE A 4 -6.56 -11.35 -2.46
N GLY A 5 -7.44 -10.94 -1.56
CA GLY A 5 -7.13 -10.17 -0.36
C GLY A 5 -8.16 -9.10 -0.06
N MET A 6 -8.19 -8.62 1.18
CA MET A 6 -9.07 -7.53 1.63
C MET A 6 -8.48 -6.18 1.24
N LEU A 7 -9.31 -5.19 0.90
CA LEU A 7 -8.87 -3.82 0.56
C LEU A 7 -8.45 -2.99 1.79
N ASP A 8 -8.72 -3.44 3.01
CA ASP A 8 -8.14 -2.88 4.23
C ASP A 8 -6.61 -3.05 4.28
N SER A 9 -6.07 -4.07 3.57
CA SER A 9 -4.63 -4.22 3.40
C SER A 9 -4.08 -3.16 2.44
N PRO A 10 -3.10 -2.34 2.85
CA PRO A 10 -2.49 -1.34 1.98
C PRO A 10 -1.79 -1.97 0.78
N PHE A 11 -1.28 -3.18 0.94
CA PHE A 11 -0.62 -3.93 -0.12
C PHE A 11 -1.61 -4.46 -1.18
N VAL A 12 -2.83 -4.85 -0.77
CA VAL A 12 -3.90 -5.25 -1.70
C VAL A 12 -4.46 -4.02 -2.40
N ARG A 13 -4.76 -2.97 -1.65
CA ARG A 13 -5.39 -1.75 -2.16
C ARG A 13 -4.54 -1.08 -3.23
N ARG A 14 -3.20 -0.97 -3.03
CA ARG A 14 -2.32 -0.36 -4.04
C ARG A 14 -2.30 -1.14 -5.36
N VAL A 15 -2.46 -2.48 -5.32
CA VAL A 15 -2.56 -3.32 -6.52
C VAL A 15 -3.92 -3.13 -7.19
N ALA A 16 -5.01 -3.10 -6.42
CA ALA A 16 -6.36 -2.86 -6.96
C ALA A 16 -6.45 -1.51 -7.69
N ILE A 17 -5.88 -0.45 -7.09
CA ILE A 17 -5.79 0.89 -7.71
C ILE A 17 -5.00 0.82 -9.02
N ALA A 18 -3.83 0.17 -9.03
CA ALA A 18 -3.01 0.07 -10.24
C ALA A 18 -3.71 -0.71 -11.35
N LEU A 19 -4.39 -1.82 -11.04
CA LEU A 19 -5.18 -2.59 -12.01
C LEU A 19 -6.26 -1.71 -12.69
N ARG A 20 -6.94 -0.85 -11.92
CA ARG A 20 -7.93 0.09 -12.45
C ARG A 20 -7.30 1.21 -13.28
N LEU A 21 -6.21 1.82 -12.81
CA LEU A 21 -5.50 2.86 -13.56
C LEU A 21 -4.96 2.36 -14.90
N LEU A 22 -4.56 1.09 -14.95
CA LEU A 22 -4.07 0.43 -16.15
C LEU A 22 -5.20 -0.15 -17.04
N ASP A 23 -6.47 -0.01 -16.61
CA ASP A 23 -7.64 -0.61 -17.29
C ASP A 23 -7.45 -2.11 -17.55
N LEU A 24 -6.92 -2.82 -16.55
CA LEU A 24 -6.70 -4.26 -16.61
C LEU A 24 -7.85 -4.98 -15.90
N PRO A 25 -8.64 -5.82 -16.60
CA PRO A 25 -9.80 -6.50 -16.01
C PRO A 25 -9.36 -7.55 -15.00
N TYR A 26 -9.99 -7.52 -13.81
CA TYR A 26 -9.76 -8.49 -12.75
C TYR A 26 -11.04 -8.75 -11.94
N GLU A 27 -11.12 -9.93 -11.35
CA GLU A 27 -12.10 -10.27 -10.34
C GLU A 27 -11.50 -10.05 -8.96
N HIS A 28 -12.16 -9.30 -8.08
CA HIS A 28 -11.73 -9.13 -6.71
C HIS A 28 -12.33 -10.23 -5.82
N ARG A 29 -11.46 -10.96 -5.11
CA ARG A 29 -11.80 -11.98 -4.10
C ARG A 29 -11.43 -11.46 -2.70
N PRO A 30 -12.36 -10.88 -1.94
CA PRO A 30 -12.07 -10.26 -0.64
C PRO A 30 -11.91 -11.31 0.47
N LEU A 31 -10.87 -12.12 0.40
CA LEU A 31 -10.54 -13.12 1.40
C LEU A 31 -9.54 -12.57 2.43
N SER A 32 -9.89 -12.70 3.72
CA SER A 32 -9.02 -12.35 4.83
C SER A 32 -8.01 -13.48 5.08
N VAL A 33 -6.73 -13.11 5.25
CA VAL A 33 -5.67 -14.04 5.65
C VAL A 33 -5.88 -14.61 7.06
N PHE A 34 -6.77 -14.03 7.85
CA PHE A 34 -7.13 -14.49 9.19
C PHE A 34 -8.46 -15.25 9.18
N ARG A 35 -9.56 -14.57 8.80
CA ARG A 35 -10.93 -15.13 8.88
C ARG A 35 -11.19 -16.23 7.86
N ASN A 36 -10.52 -16.15 6.68
CA ASN A 36 -10.72 -17.07 5.56
C ASN A 36 -9.45 -17.87 5.25
N PHE A 37 -8.63 -18.20 6.26
CA PHE A 37 -7.32 -18.83 6.10
C PHE A 37 -7.37 -20.06 5.16
N GLN A 38 -8.29 -20.99 5.41
CA GLN A 38 -8.42 -22.21 4.58
C GLN A 38 -8.83 -21.90 3.13
N ALA A 39 -9.80 -20.99 2.94
CA ALA A 39 -10.22 -20.60 1.59
C ALA A 39 -9.11 -19.85 0.85
N PHE A 40 -8.36 -19.00 1.54
CA PHE A 40 -7.21 -18.29 0.97
C PHE A 40 -6.10 -19.28 0.55
N SER A 41 -5.83 -20.29 1.38
CA SER A 41 -4.78 -21.27 1.12
C SER A 41 -5.00 -22.11 -0.15
N LEU A 42 -6.24 -22.21 -0.64
CA LEU A 42 -6.55 -22.86 -1.91
C LEU A 42 -6.01 -22.07 -3.13
N PHE A 43 -5.86 -20.73 -3.00
CA PHE A 43 -5.28 -19.89 -4.04
C PHE A 43 -3.76 -19.76 -3.87
N ASN A 44 -3.32 -19.61 -2.62
CA ASN A 44 -1.92 -19.47 -2.28
C ASN A 44 -1.63 -20.13 -0.91
N PRO A 45 -0.91 -21.25 -0.86
CA PRO A 45 -0.64 -21.97 0.39
C PRO A 45 0.21 -21.17 1.38
N MET A 46 0.91 -20.11 0.94
CA MET A 46 1.65 -19.20 1.82
C MET A 46 0.75 -18.15 2.50
N VAL A 47 -0.55 -18.09 2.13
CA VAL A 47 -1.58 -17.19 2.69
C VAL A 47 -1.06 -15.74 2.76
N LYS A 48 -0.45 -15.27 1.66
CA LYS A 48 0.15 -13.93 1.54
C LYS A 48 -0.73 -13.01 0.69
N ALA A 49 -1.28 -11.96 1.29
CA ALA A 49 -2.04 -10.92 0.58
C ALA A 49 -1.12 -9.72 0.23
N PRO A 50 -1.25 -9.14 -0.99
CA PRO A 50 -2.05 -9.60 -2.11
C PRO A 50 -1.51 -10.89 -2.74
N THR A 51 -2.43 -11.68 -3.28
CA THR A 51 -2.13 -12.74 -4.25
C THR A 51 -2.87 -12.39 -5.55
N LEU A 52 -2.18 -12.44 -6.69
CA LEU A 52 -2.77 -12.29 -8.02
C LEU A 52 -2.67 -13.63 -8.75
N VAL A 53 -3.83 -14.18 -9.14
CA VAL A 53 -3.91 -15.40 -9.95
C VAL A 53 -4.18 -14.99 -11.40
N LEU A 54 -3.28 -15.36 -12.30
CA LEU A 54 -3.42 -15.10 -13.73
C LEU A 54 -4.35 -16.12 -14.41
N ASP A 55 -4.75 -15.84 -15.65
CA ASP A 55 -5.70 -16.69 -16.39
C ASP A 55 -5.09 -18.07 -16.76
N ASP A 56 -3.76 -18.17 -16.81
CA ASP A 56 -3.03 -19.43 -17.02
C ASP A 56 -2.78 -20.21 -15.72
N GLY A 57 -3.25 -19.70 -14.58
CA GLY A 57 -3.06 -20.29 -13.26
C GLY A 57 -1.78 -19.87 -12.54
N THR A 58 -0.93 -19.04 -13.14
CA THR A 58 0.27 -18.50 -12.45
C THR A 58 -0.14 -17.68 -11.24
N VAL A 59 0.50 -17.93 -10.10
CA VAL A 59 0.25 -17.23 -8.83
C VAL A 59 1.39 -16.27 -8.53
N LEU A 60 1.07 -14.97 -8.48
CA LEU A 60 2.00 -13.93 -8.08
C LEU A 60 1.67 -13.43 -6.67
N MET A 61 2.68 -13.10 -5.91
CA MET A 61 2.56 -12.50 -4.58
C MET A 61 3.70 -11.52 -4.34
N ASP A 62 3.55 -10.73 -3.27
CA ASP A 62 4.17 -9.45 -3.01
C ASP A 62 3.69 -8.36 -3.97
N SER A 63 3.15 -7.29 -3.38
CA SER A 63 2.54 -6.21 -4.15
C SER A 63 3.49 -5.54 -5.13
N SER A 64 4.79 -5.47 -4.82
CA SER A 64 5.78 -4.84 -5.70
C SER A 64 6.10 -5.71 -6.92
N LEU A 65 6.17 -7.04 -6.74
CA LEU A 65 6.36 -7.98 -7.84
C LEU A 65 5.11 -8.07 -8.74
N ILE A 66 3.92 -8.03 -8.13
CA ILE A 66 2.66 -7.95 -8.88
C ILE A 66 2.65 -6.68 -9.74
N LEU A 67 2.99 -5.53 -9.15
CA LEU A 67 2.99 -4.25 -9.86
C LEU A 67 4.06 -4.21 -10.96
N ASP A 68 5.23 -4.80 -10.77
CA ASP A 68 6.24 -4.94 -11.82
C ASP A 68 5.70 -5.73 -13.02
N TYR A 69 4.98 -6.83 -12.75
CA TYR A 69 4.31 -7.59 -13.80
C TYR A 69 3.22 -6.77 -14.52
N LEU A 70 2.39 -6.02 -13.78
CA LEU A 70 1.34 -5.18 -14.36
C LEU A 70 1.93 -4.03 -15.21
N GLU A 71 3.05 -3.43 -14.80
CA GLU A 71 3.81 -2.46 -15.58
C GLU A 71 4.31 -3.07 -16.90
N CYS A 72 4.78 -4.33 -16.86
CA CYS A 72 5.20 -5.06 -18.05
C CYS A 72 4.02 -5.29 -19.01
N LEU A 73 2.84 -5.69 -18.51
CA LEU A 73 1.64 -5.88 -19.31
C LEU A 73 1.12 -4.58 -19.95
N ALA A 74 1.17 -3.49 -19.19
CA ALA A 74 0.69 -2.18 -19.66
C ALA A 74 1.56 -1.59 -20.76
N GLY A 75 2.85 -1.93 -20.75
CA GLY A 75 3.83 -1.38 -21.65
C GLY A 75 4.22 0.07 -21.30
N ARG A 76 5.24 0.59 -21.99
CA ARG A 76 5.86 1.88 -21.65
C ARG A 76 4.91 3.07 -21.72
N GLU A 77 3.97 3.07 -22.64
CA GLU A 77 3.06 4.20 -22.88
C GLU A 77 2.03 4.38 -21.76
N ARG A 78 1.64 3.29 -21.10
CA ARG A 78 0.66 3.31 -20.01
C ARG A 78 1.30 3.09 -18.63
N SER A 79 2.64 3.11 -18.55
CA SER A 79 3.36 2.94 -17.28
C SER A 79 2.93 3.98 -16.25
N LEU A 80 2.65 3.53 -15.04
CA LEU A 80 2.34 4.37 -13.88
C LEU A 80 3.61 4.88 -13.17
N LEU A 81 4.79 4.59 -13.72
CA LEU A 81 6.08 5.04 -13.22
C LEU A 81 6.79 5.92 -14.25
N PRO A 82 7.47 6.98 -13.81
CA PRO A 82 8.24 7.85 -14.70
C PRO A 82 9.26 7.08 -15.55
N GLN A 83 9.40 7.46 -16.81
CA GLN A 83 10.34 6.81 -17.73
C GLN A 83 11.77 7.34 -17.61
N ARG A 84 11.95 8.59 -17.13
CA ARG A 84 13.26 9.19 -16.93
C ARG A 84 13.92 8.61 -15.68
N PRO A 85 15.18 8.11 -15.75
CA PRO A 85 15.82 7.40 -14.64
C PRO A 85 15.83 8.16 -13.31
N GLN A 86 16.09 9.46 -13.32
CA GLN A 86 16.15 10.28 -12.11
C GLN A 86 14.76 10.42 -11.45
N ALA A 87 13.72 10.70 -12.25
CA ALA A 87 12.35 10.77 -11.77
C ALA A 87 11.86 9.41 -11.27
N ARG A 88 12.23 8.32 -11.98
CA ARG A 88 11.91 6.96 -11.54
C ARG A 88 12.60 6.60 -10.22
N ALA A 89 13.86 6.97 -10.05
CA ALA A 89 14.60 6.73 -8.82
C ALA A 89 13.94 7.45 -7.64
N ARG A 90 13.51 8.72 -7.83
CA ARG A 90 12.75 9.46 -6.82
C ARG A 90 11.41 8.77 -6.50
N ALA A 91 10.64 8.39 -7.52
CA ALA A 91 9.36 7.69 -7.33
C ALA A 91 9.54 6.39 -6.54
N LEU A 92 10.53 5.57 -6.90
CA LEU A 92 10.82 4.31 -6.20
C LEU A 92 11.30 4.54 -4.75
N SER A 93 12.03 5.63 -4.49
CA SER A 93 12.45 6.01 -3.14
C SER A 93 11.25 6.37 -2.24
N LEU A 94 10.30 7.17 -2.76
CA LEU A 94 9.05 7.49 -2.06
C LEU A 94 8.18 6.24 -1.83
N ILE A 95 8.05 5.38 -2.84
CA ILE A 95 7.36 4.09 -2.71
C ILE A 95 8.01 3.23 -1.63
N GLY A 96 9.33 3.16 -1.61
CA GLY A 96 10.07 2.40 -0.61
C GLY A 96 9.78 2.86 0.82
N ALA A 97 9.82 4.17 1.07
CA ALA A 97 9.49 4.74 2.38
C ALA A 97 8.02 4.48 2.77
N ALA A 98 7.08 4.62 1.83
CA ALA A 98 5.66 4.31 2.06
C ALA A 98 5.44 2.83 2.39
N LEU A 99 6.18 1.92 1.75
CA LEU A 99 6.12 0.48 2.07
C LEU A 99 6.70 0.17 3.45
N VAL A 100 7.78 0.86 3.87
CA VAL A 100 8.27 0.78 5.25
C VAL A 100 7.17 1.22 6.22
N ALA A 101 6.50 2.34 5.97
CA ALA A 101 5.40 2.81 6.82
C ALA A 101 4.25 1.77 6.90
N CYS A 102 3.84 1.17 5.78
CA CYS A 102 2.86 0.08 5.77
C CYS A 102 3.30 -1.11 6.63
N GLU A 103 4.54 -1.57 6.43
CA GLU A 103 5.09 -2.72 7.15
C GLU A 103 5.14 -2.47 8.67
N LYS A 104 5.60 -1.27 9.08
CA LYS A 104 5.71 -0.94 10.50
C LYS A 104 4.33 -0.76 11.15
N SER A 105 3.37 -0.16 10.45
CA SER A 105 1.98 -0.07 10.91
C SER A 105 1.36 -1.47 11.11
N VAL A 106 1.59 -2.40 10.18
CA VAL A 106 1.14 -3.80 10.33
C VAL A 106 1.80 -4.47 11.53
N GLN A 107 3.11 -4.29 11.74
CA GLN A 107 3.84 -4.88 12.87
C GLN A 107 3.31 -4.35 14.21
N ILE A 108 3.07 -3.04 14.31
CA ILE A 108 2.47 -2.43 15.52
C ILE A 108 1.07 -2.97 15.75
N TYR A 109 0.24 -2.97 14.71
CA TYR A 109 -1.13 -3.48 14.79
C TYR A 109 -1.17 -4.94 15.27
N TYR A 110 -0.31 -5.81 14.74
CA TYR A 110 -0.25 -7.22 15.14
C TYR A 110 0.26 -7.40 16.57
N GLU A 111 1.27 -6.64 16.98
CA GLU A 111 1.77 -6.69 18.37
C GLU A 111 0.71 -6.26 19.37
N LEU A 112 -0.11 -5.25 19.04
CA LEU A 112 -1.13 -4.72 19.93
C LEU A 112 -2.44 -5.52 19.93
N ASN A 113 -2.83 -6.11 18.79
CA ASN A 113 -4.16 -6.71 18.63
C ASN A 113 -4.17 -8.24 18.56
N LEU A 114 -3.04 -8.86 18.15
CA LEU A 114 -2.95 -10.33 18.04
C LEU A 114 -2.13 -10.97 19.17
N ARG A 115 -1.31 -10.17 19.88
CA ARG A 115 -0.52 -10.66 21.00
C ARG A 115 -1.18 -10.28 22.32
N PRO A 116 -1.30 -11.22 23.27
CA PRO A 116 -1.76 -10.93 24.64
C PRO A 116 -0.90 -9.84 25.28
N GLU A 117 -1.52 -8.96 26.04
CA GLU A 117 -0.84 -7.76 26.59
C GLU A 117 0.41 -8.11 27.40
N GLU A 118 0.34 -9.14 28.22
CA GLU A 118 1.45 -9.63 29.07
C GLU A 118 2.62 -10.25 28.28
N ARG A 119 2.44 -10.43 26.98
CA ARG A 119 3.47 -10.96 26.06
C ARG A 119 3.97 -9.96 25.03
N ARG A 120 3.47 -8.71 25.11
CA ARG A 120 3.95 -7.63 24.22
C ARG A 120 5.37 -7.25 24.61
N HIS A 121 6.21 -7.00 23.61
CA HIS A 121 7.60 -6.63 23.84
C HIS A 121 7.81 -5.14 23.60
N GLY A 122 7.82 -4.33 24.69
CA GLY A 122 7.95 -2.88 24.65
C GLY A 122 9.13 -2.37 23.82
N PRO A 123 10.37 -2.85 24.03
CA PRO A 123 11.53 -2.40 23.25
C PRO A 123 11.40 -2.67 21.73
N TRP A 124 10.67 -3.72 21.35
CA TRP A 124 10.36 -3.97 19.94
C TRP A 124 9.36 -2.96 19.38
N LEU A 125 8.29 -2.68 20.12
CA LEU A 125 7.30 -1.67 19.74
C LEU A 125 7.95 -0.30 19.57
N GLU A 126 8.77 0.15 20.51
CA GLU A 126 9.52 1.41 20.42
C GLU A 126 10.39 1.49 19.18
N ARG A 127 11.10 0.39 18.86
CA ARG A 127 11.92 0.31 17.66
C ARG A 127 11.09 0.43 16.38
N VAL A 128 9.99 -0.31 16.29
CA VAL A 128 9.12 -0.33 15.10
C VAL A 128 8.43 1.01 14.93
N GLU A 129 7.98 1.63 16.02
CA GLU A 129 7.39 2.97 16.05
C GLU A 129 8.38 4.04 15.58
N GLY A 130 9.61 4.01 16.09
CA GLY A 130 10.67 4.92 15.62
C GLY A 130 10.95 4.78 14.12
N GLN A 131 10.90 3.56 13.57
CA GLN A 131 11.04 3.34 12.13
C GLN A 131 9.83 3.86 11.33
N LEU A 132 8.61 3.73 11.86
CA LEU A 132 7.40 4.26 11.26
C LEU A 132 7.45 5.80 11.18
N LEU A 133 7.76 6.46 12.30
CA LEU A 133 7.87 7.92 12.35
C LEU A 133 8.98 8.42 11.41
N ALA A 134 10.15 7.80 11.43
CA ALA A 134 11.24 8.16 10.52
C ALA A 134 10.85 8.04 9.03
N ALA A 135 10.04 7.04 8.66
CA ALA A 135 9.53 6.91 7.30
C ALA A 135 8.57 8.06 6.94
N TYR A 136 7.69 8.47 7.85
CA TYR A 136 6.79 9.60 7.63
C TYR A 136 7.49 10.95 7.67
N ASP A 137 8.44 11.17 8.58
CA ASP A 137 9.28 12.37 8.60
C ASP A 137 9.99 12.57 7.26
N TRP A 138 10.54 11.48 6.73
CA TRP A 138 11.22 11.51 5.45
C TRP A 138 10.27 11.78 4.28
N LEU A 139 9.10 11.15 4.24
CA LEU A 139 8.06 11.38 3.22
C LEU A 139 7.54 12.82 3.28
N GLU A 140 7.20 13.31 4.46
CA GLU A 140 6.70 14.68 4.68
C GLU A 140 7.71 15.71 4.18
N ALA A 141 9.00 15.54 4.54
CA ALA A 141 10.05 16.45 4.08
C ALA A 141 10.23 16.39 2.55
N ALA A 142 10.15 15.20 1.95
CA ALA A 142 10.27 15.03 0.51
C ALA A 142 9.09 15.66 -0.25
N LEU A 143 7.85 15.54 0.27
CA LEU A 143 6.66 16.14 -0.35
C LEU A 143 6.65 17.67 -0.18
N ARG A 144 7.14 18.18 0.95
CA ARG A 144 7.30 19.64 1.17
C ARG A 144 8.30 20.25 0.22
N GLN A 145 9.41 19.54 -0.07
CA GLN A 145 10.44 19.99 -1.01
C GLN A 145 9.97 19.96 -2.47
N GLU A 146 9.31 18.86 -2.85
CA GLU A 146 8.82 18.64 -4.20
C GLU A 146 7.48 17.90 -4.15
N PRO A 147 6.35 18.63 -4.16
CA PRO A 147 5.01 18.03 -4.05
C PRO A 147 4.71 17.03 -5.19
N LEU A 148 3.90 16.03 -4.87
CA LEU A 148 3.31 15.16 -5.88
C LEU A 148 2.22 15.89 -6.65
N ALA A 149 2.06 15.56 -7.94
CA ALA A 149 1.06 16.18 -8.81
C ALA A 149 -0.38 15.99 -8.30
N ARG A 150 -1.22 17.01 -8.52
CA ARG A 150 -2.66 17.04 -8.18
C ARG A 150 -3.45 17.58 -9.38
N ASP A 151 -3.26 16.96 -10.52
CA ASP A 151 -3.84 17.35 -11.82
C ASP A 151 -5.07 16.55 -12.24
N GLY A 152 -5.69 15.85 -11.28
CA GLY A 152 -6.83 14.96 -11.51
C GLY A 152 -6.44 13.51 -11.82
N GLY A 153 -5.13 13.24 -12.00
CA GLY A 153 -4.57 11.90 -12.13
C GLY A 153 -3.77 11.47 -10.91
N ILE A 154 -3.30 10.24 -10.94
CA ILE A 154 -2.40 9.72 -9.90
C ILE A 154 -1.48 8.66 -10.51
N GLU A 155 -0.20 8.75 -10.21
CA GLU A 155 0.81 7.76 -10.55
C GLU A 155 0.96 6.71 -9.44
N LEU A 156 1.71 5.64 -9.70
CA LEU A 156 1.94 4.57 -8.73
C LEU A 156 2.56 5.09 -7.41
N VAL A 157 3.43 6.10 -7.50
CA VAL A 157 4.05 6.72 -6.33
C VAL A 157 3.01 7.40 -5.46
N GLY A 158 2.17 8.25 -6.03
CA GLY A 158 1.12 8.95 -5.30
C GLY A 158 0.10 7.99 -4.70
N GLY A 159 -0.33 6.99 -5.49
CA GLY A 159 -1.23 5.94 -5.03
C GLY A 159 -0.67 5.18 -3.83
N THR A 160 0.61 4.81 -3.86
CA THR A 160 1.25 4.09 -2.74
C THR A 160 1.38 4.95 -1.50
N VAL A 161 1.80 6.22 -1.63
CA VAL A 161 1.94 7.16 -0.50
C VAL A 161 0.59 7.42 0.17
N ALA A 162 -0.46 7.70 -0.62
CA ALA A 162 -1.80 7.96 -0.09
C ALA A 162 -2.39 6.72 0.62
N VAL A 163 -2.24 5.53 0.03
CA VAL A 163 -2.71 4.27 0.63
C VAL A 163 -1.97 3.98 1.94
N ALA A 164 -0.64 4.20 1.99
CA ALA A 164 0.14 3.99 3.20
C ALA A 164 -0.30 4.93 4.33
N TRP A 165 -0.48 6.22 4.03
CA TRP A 165 -0.97 7.20 4.98
C TRP A 165 -2.35 6.83 5.51
N ARG A 166 -3.31 6.57 4.59
CA ARG A 166 -4.69 6.20 4.98
C ARG A 166 -4.71 4.96 5.85
N PHE A 167 -3.92 3.94 5.52
CA PHE A 167 -3.82 2.72 6.31
C PHE A 167 -3.33 3.00 7.74
N SER A 168 -2.24 3.76 7.91
CA SER A 168 -1.71 4.07 9.24
C SER A 168 -2.71 4.89 10.08
N GLN A 169 -3.44 5.83 9.46
CA GLN A 169 -4.51 6.57 10.13
C GLN A 169 -5.70 5.69 10.51
N LEU A 170 -5.91 4.54 9.85
CA LEU A 170 -6.96 3.58 10.23
C LEU A 170 -6.55 2.67 11.38
N VAL A 171 -5.26 2.30 11.48
CA VAL A 171 -4.84 1.22 12.39
C VAL A 171 -3.94 1.65 13.54
N VAL A 172 -3.24 2.80 13.42
CA VAL A 172 -2.27 3.32 14.41
C VAL A 172 -2.29 4.85 14.51
N ALA A 173 -3.44 5.50 14.32
CA ALA A 173 -3.57 6.96 14.30
C ALA A 173 -3.03 7.64 15.57
N GLU A 174 -3.15 7.00 16.73
CA GLU A 174 -2.64 7.52 17.99
C GLU A 174 -1.11 7.60 18.07
N ARG A 175 -0.42 6.95 17.14
CA ARG A 175 1.05 6.94 17.06
C ARG A 175 1.60 7.83 15.95
N VAL A 176 0.74 8.24 15.02
CA VAL A 176 1.10 9.09 13.88
C VAL A 176 0.11 10.25 13.82
N ALA A 177 0.39 11.29 14.60
CA ALA A 177 -0.50 12.45 14.67
C ALA A 177 -0.57 13.18 13.32
N ALA A 178 -1.76 13.26 12.72
CA ALA A 178 -1.94 13.89 11.41
C ALA A 178 -1.49 15.36 11.35
N SER A 179 -1.54 16.06 12.48
CA SER A 179 -1.07 17.45 12.60
C SER A 179 0.43 17.64 12.34
N GLU A 180 1.24 16.59 12.53
CA GLU A 180 2.68 16.60 12.29
C GLU A 180 3.04 16.42 10.81
N TYR A 181 2.10 15.92 9.99
CA TYR A 181 2.31 15.51 8.60
C TYR A 181 1.29 16.16 7.64
N PRO A 182 1.23 17.51 7.55
CA PRO A 182 0.20 18.21 6.78
C PRO A 182 0.27 17.95 5.26
N GLU A 183 1.46 17.74 4.68
CA GLU A 183 1.58 17.45 3.25
C GLU A 183 1.04 16.06 2.90
N LEU A 184 1.36 15.07 3.74
CA LEU A 184 0.86 13.70 3.60
C LEU A 184 -0.66 13.63 3.80
N ALA A 185 -1.18 14.27 4.85
CA ALA A 185 -2.61 14.34 5.13
C ALA A 185 -3.37 14.97 3.95
N SER A 186 -2.93 16.16 3.52
CA SER A 186 -3.52 16.87 2.39
C SER A 186 -3.42 16.11 1.06
N TYR A 187 -2.31 15.39 0.82
CA TYR A 187 -2.18 14.58 -0.39
C TYR A 187 -3.08 13.35 -0.36
N SER A 188 -3.18 12.70 0.80
CA SER A 188 -4.08 11.57 0.98
C SER A 188 -5.55 11.97 0.81
N ASP A 189 -5.97 13.12 1.34
CA ASP A 189 -7.34 13.64 1.15
C ASP A 189 -7.64 13.89 -0.34
N TYR A 190 -6.69 14.47 -1.09
CA TYR A 190 -6.81 14.60 -2.53
C TYR A 190 -6.99 13.24 -3.22
N ALA A 191 -6.13 12.29 -2.92
CA ALA A 191 -6.15 10.96 -3.55
C ALA A 191 -7.43 10.18 -3.22
N GLU A 192 -7.89 10.19 -1.96
CA GLU A 192 -9.13 9.52 -1.53
C GLU A 192 -10.39 10.10 -2.20
N GLY A 193 -10.33 11.34 -2.73
CA GLY A 193 -11.39 11.94 -3.54
C GLY A 193 -11.39 11.49 -5.01
N LEU A 194 -10.35 10.82 -5.49
CA LEU A 194 -10.28 10.38 -6.89
C LEU A 194 -11.20 9.17 -7.14
N PRO A 195 -11.84 9.05 -8.33
CA PRO A 195 -12.75 7.95 -8.65
C PRO A 195 -12.17 6.56 -8.36
N VAL A 196 -10.89 6.33 -8.72
CA VAL A 196 -10.22 5.05 -8.53
C VAL A 196 -10.08 4.67 -7.03
N PHE A 197 -9.96 5.64 -6.13
CA PHE A 197 -9.91 5.40 -4.68
C PHE A 197 -11.30 5.18 -4.10
N LEU A 198 -12.31 5.91 -4.58
CA LEU A 198 -13.72 5.73 -4.19
C LEU A 198 -14.24 4.34 -4.57
N GLU A 199 -13.76 3.79 -5.69
CA GLU A 199 -14.08 2.44 -6.15
C GLU A 199 -13.27 1.33 -5.46
N THR A 200 -12.25 1.68 -4.70
CA THR A 200 -11.39 0.75 -3.94
C THR A 200 -11.30 1.16 -2.46
N PRO A 201 -12.43 1.31 -1.73
CA PRO A 201 -12.42 1.76 -0.35
C PRO A 201 -11.70 0.76 0.58
N PRO A 202 -11.02 1.21 1.64
CA PRO A 202 -10.33 0.33 2.59
C PRO A 202 -11.33 -0.29 3.58
N VAL A 203 -12.04 -1.33 3.14
CA VAL A 203 -13.10 -2.06 3.89
C VAL A 203 -12.81 -3.55 3.96
#